data_b673ec5f770ef83bfbf41bbef1c68ef0
#
_entry.id   b673ec5f770ef83bfbf41bbef1c68ef0
#
_cell.length_a   1.000
_cell.length_b   1.000
_cell.length_c   1.000
_cell.angle_alpha   90.00
_cell.angle_beta   90.00
_cell.angle_gamma   90.00
#
_symmetry.space_group_name_H-M   'P 1'
#
loop_
_entity.id
_entity.type
_entity.pdbx_description
1 polymer ?
#
loop_
_entity_poly.entity_id
_entity_poly.type
_entity_poly.pdbx_seq_one_letter_code
_entity_poly.pdbx_strand_id
1 'polypeptide(L)'
;MKKRSLLFTLLACLFTIGQAKDYSDYVNPLVGTQSTFELSTGNTYPAIARPWGMNFWTPQTGKMGDGWQYTYTATKIRGFKQTHQPSPWINDYGQFSIMPMVNKPEFNEDRRASWFSHKGETAKAYYYKVYLAEYDIVTEMSPTERAVMFRFTFPENEHSYIVVDAFDKGSYVKIDKANNRIIGYSTRNSGGVPANFKNYFVIEFDKPFTYQATVADSILHENGTEQQADHTGAIIGFSTRKGEIVHARIASSFISYDQAMLNLKELGNDSFDTLVQKGRDAWNNVLGRIEVEGGNLDQYRTFYSCLYRSLLFPRKFYEINAQGQPVHYSPYNGEVLPGYMYTDTGFWDTFRCLFPLLNLMYPSTNLEIQEGLINTYKESGFFPEWASPGHRGCMVGNNSASVLADAYLKGVKVTDVETLYEGILHGTESVHPEVSSTGRQGYEYYN
;
A
#
# COMPACT_ATOMS: atom_id res chain seq x y z
N MET A 1 39.24 -67.01 27.66
CA MET A 1 38.58 -66.27 26.58
C MET A 1 37.64 -65.29 27.21
N LYS A 2 38.00 -64.04 27.28
CA LYS A 2 37.14 -62.94 27.83
C LYS A 2 36.41 -62.23 26.66
N LYS A 3 35.04 -62.31 26.63
CA LYS A 3 34.22 -61.61 25.71
C LYS A 3 34.14 -60.14 26.15
N ARG A 4 34.61 -59.20 25.33
CA ARG A 4 34.40 -57.77 25.48
C ARG A 4 33.06 -57.38 24.84
N SER A 5 32.09 -56.99 25.64
CA SER A 5 30.84 -56.33 25.16
C SER A 5 31.14 -54.90 24.80
N LEU A 6 30.93 -54.54 23.53
CA LEU A 6 31.02 -53.18 23.05
C LEU A 6 29.64 -52.52 23.26
N LEU A 7 29.56 -51.59 24.19
CA LEU A 7 28.34 -50.78 24.43
C LEU A 7 28.36 -49.62 23.43
N PHE A 8 27.51 -49.67 22.41
CA PHE A 8 27.28 -48.55 21.51
C PHE A 8 26.30 -47.60 22.19
N THR A 9 26.79 -46.44 22.68
CA THR A 9 25.97 -45.35 23.18
C THR A 9 25.51 -44.53 21.97
N LEU A 10 24.25 -44.71 21.57
CA LEU A 10 23.61 -43.90 20.53
C LEU A 10 23.31 -42.54 21.12
N LEU A 11 24.12 -41.52 20.79
CA LEU A 11 23.88 -40.13 21.16
C LEU A 11 22.78 -39.61 20.20
N ALA A 12 21.51 -39.67 20.62
CA ALA A 12 20.41 -39.05 19.93
C ALA A 12 20.53 -37.52 20.13
N CYS A 13 21.13 -36.84 19.17
CA CYS A 13 20.99 -35.37 19.07
C CYS A 13 19.52 -35.07 18.77
N LEU A 14 18.76 -34.77 19.79
CA LEU A 14 17.48 -34.11 19.66
C LEU A 14 17.73 -32.68 19.12
N PHE A 15 17.72 -32.56 17.81
CA PHE A 15 17.51 -31.27 17.18
C PHE A 15 16.08 -30.83 17.57
N THR A 16 15.95 -30.06 18.63
CA THR A 16 14.78 -29.21 18.81
C THR A 16 14.81 -28.23 17.63
N ILE A 17 14.03 -28.53 16.60
CA ILE A 17 13.69 -27.55 15.59
C ILE A 17 12.91 -26.49 16.39
N GLY A 18 13.62 -25.46 16.83
CA GLY A 18 12.99 -24.29 17.42
C GLY A 18 12.03 -23.76 16.37
N GLN A 19 10.74 -23.85 16.65
CA GLN A 19 9.72 -23.28 15.78
C GLN A 19 10.05 -21.78 15.67
N ALA A 20 10.39 -21.30 14.48
CA ALA A 20 10.72 -19.89 14.27
C ALA A 20 9.58 -19.06 14.84
N LYS A 21 9.91 -18.12 15.73
CA LYS A 21 8.90 -17.23 16.32
C LYS A 21 8.17 -16.49 15.21
N ASP A 22 6.83 -16.49 15.25
CA ASP A 22 6.00 -15.75 14.30
C ASP A 22 5.61 -14.41 14.87
N TYR A 23 6.45 -13.41 14.62
CA TYR A 23 6.24 -12.04 15.11
C TYR A 23 5.02 -11.39 14.48
N SER A 24 4.68 -11.77 13.23
CA SER A 24 3.54 -11.24 12.51
C SER A 24 2.19 -11.64 13.12
N ASP A 25 2.16 -12.71 13.93
CA ASP A 25 0.95 -13.12 14.66
C ASP A 25 0.60 -12.17 15.82
N TYR A 26 1.56 -11.40 16.32
CA TYR A 26 1.30 -10.38 17.33
C TYR A 26 0.76 -9.08 16.73
N VAL A 27 0.93 -8.86 15.42
CA VAL A 27 0.49 -7.64 14.75
C VAL A 27 -1.03 -7.60 14.63
N ASN A 28 -1.63 -6.52 15.12
CA ASN A 28 -3.05 -6.22 14.92
C ASN A 28 -3.22 -4.95 14.06
N PRO A 29 -3.47 -5.07 12.74
CA PRO A 29 -3.67 -3.91 11.87
C PRO A 29 -4.90 -3.07 12.20
N LEU A 30 -5.83 -3.59 13.01
CA LEU A 30 -7.06 -2.89 13.41
C LEU A 30 -6.85 -1.89 14.56
N VAL A 31 -5.69 -1.92 15.24
CA VAL A 31 -5.38 -0.95 16.29
C VAL A 31 -5.39 0.47 15.75
N GLY A 32 -6.12 1.38 16.41
CA GLY A 32 -6.24 2.79 16.00
C GLY A 32 -7.26 3.06 14.90
N THR A 33 -8.08 2.07 14.50
CA THR A 33 -9.07 2.23 13.41
C THR A 33 -10.46 2.65 13.90
N GLN A 34 -10.68 2.73 15.23
CA GLN A 34 -11.92 3.27 15.78
C GLN A 34 -11.88 4.80 15.84
N SER A 35 -11.71 5.43 14.69
CA SER A 35 -11.57 6.88 14.54
C SER A 35 -12.56 7.43 13.53
N THR A 36 -13.00 8.65 13.77
CA THR A 36 -13.82 9.45 12.87
C THR A 36 -13.26 10.86 12.80
N PHE A 37 -13.89 11.73 11.99
CA PHE A 37 -13.53 13.15 11.97
C PHE A 37 -13.74 13.84 13.34
N GLU A 38 -14.78 13.44 14.07
CA GLU A 38 -15.10 14.01 15.38
C GLU A 38 -14.27 13.41 16.52
N LEU A 39 -13.83 12.14 16.37
CA LEU A 39 -13.17 11.39 17.43
C LEU A 39 -11.90 10.71 16.92
N SER A 40 -10.76 11.26 17.29
CA SER A 40 -9.45 10.68 16.98
C SER A 40 -9.01 9.68 18.05
N THR A 41 -8.96 8.40 17.68
CA THR A 41 -8.46 7.29 18.51
C THR A 41 -7.36 6.50 17.84
N GLY A 42 -6.55 7.18 16.99
CA GLY A 42 -5.41 6.60 16.27
C GLY A 42 -5.35 6.97 14.80
N ASN A 43 -6.49 7.26 14.15
CA ASN A 43 -6.58 7.71 12.75
C ASN A 43 -5.88 6.79 11.74
N THR A 44 -5.93 5.48 11.99
CA THR A 44 -5.32 4.48 11.14
C THR A 44 -6.38 3.69 10.37
N TYR A 45 -5.93 2.93 9.38
CA TYR A 45 -6.72 1.91 8.70
C TYR A 45 -5.92 0.60 8.69
N PRO A 46 -6.55 -0.57 8.47
CA PRO A 46 -5.82 -1.83 8.34
C PRO A 46 -5.04 -1.82 7.02
N ALA A 47 -3.77 -1.47 7.07
CA ALA A 47 -2.90 -1.46 5.92
C ALA A 47 -2.41 -2.88 5.62
N ILE A 48 -3.00 -3.53 4.63
CA ILE A 48 -2.56 -4.84 4.15
C ILE A 48 -1.54 -4.59 3.06
N ALA A 49 -0.25 -4.87 3.36
CA ALA A 49 0.86 -4.45 2.52
C ALA A 49 2.11 -5.32 2.74
N ARG A 50 3.14 -5.12 1.94
CA ARG A 50 4.52 -5.48 2.27
C ARG A 50 5.18 -4.35 3.08
N PRO A 51 6.26 -4.62 3.85
CA PRO A 51 7.03 -3.55 4.49
C PRO A 51 7.45 -2.50 3.46
N TRP A 52 7.16 -1.22 3.73
CA TRP A 52 7.41 -0.08 2.83
C TRP A 52 6.87 -0.26 1.39
N GLY A 53 5.89 -1.15 1.17
CA GLY A 53 5.36 -1.43 -0.16
C GLY A 53 4.80 -0.18 -0.85
N MET A 54 4.82 -0.16 -2.18
CA MET A 54 4.25 0.94 -2.96
C MET A 54 2.75 1.03 -2.78
N ASN A 55 2.05 -0.11 -2.84
CA ASN A 55 0.60 -0.18 -2.76
C ASN A 55 0.14 -0.82 -1.46
N PHE A 56 -0.73 -0.14 -0.73
CA PHE A 56 -1.46 -0.71 0.40
C PHE A 56 -2.89 -1.02 -0.01
N TRP A 57 -3.47 -2.01 0.63
CA TRP A 57 -4.86 -2.40 0.43
C TRP A 57 -5.62 -2.35 1.75
N THR A 58 -6.88 -1.95 1.69
CA THR A 58 -7.75 -1.86 2.87
C THR A 58 -9.20 -2.12 2.48
N PRO A 59 -10.02 -2.77 3.35
CA PRO A 59 -11.46 -2.72 3.19
C PRO A 59 -11.93 -1.26 3.32
N GLN A 60 -12.87 -0.85 2.50
CA GLN A 60 -13.43 0.50 2.48
C GLN A 60 -14.79 0.52 3.19
N THR A 61 -14.88 1.19 4.33
CA THR A 61 -16.14 1.44 5.03
C THR A 61 -16.60 2.89 4.87
N GLY A 62 -15.69 3.84 4.69
CA GLY A 62 -15.94 5.24 4.36
C GLY A 62 -16.36 5.41 2.90
N LYS A 63 -16.92 6.58 2.58
CA LYS A 63 -17.25 6.96 1.20
C LYS A 63 -15.99 7.29 0.41
N MET A 64 -16.15 7.32 -0.90
CA MET A 64 -15.11 7.81 -1.81
C MET A 64 -14.66 9.22 -1.40
N GLY A 65 -13.36 9.39 -1.18
CA GLY A 65 -12.79 10.67 -0.74
C GLY A 65 -12.78 10.91 0.76
N ASP A 66 -13.40 10.05 1.55
CA ASP A 66 -13.30 10.12 3.01
C ASP A 66 -11.88 9.77 3.48
N GLY A 67 -11.30 10.62 4.33
CA GLY A 67 -10.00 10.37 4.96
C GLY A 67 -10.05 9.21 5.95
N TRP A 68 -11.20 8.93 6.57
CA TRP A 68 -11.44 7.76 7.43
C TRP A 68 -11.97 6.59 6.60
N GLN A 69 -11.12 6.07 5.72
CA GLN A 69 -11.49 5.06 4.73
C GLN A 69 -11.91 3.70 5.34
N TYR A 70 -11.51 3.41 6.58
CA TYR A 70 -12.01 2.30 7.38
C TYR A 70 -12.21 2.75 8.83
N THR A 71 -13.40 2.50 9.36
CA THR A 71 -13.73 2.75 10.77
C THR A 71 -14.20 1.45 11.42
N TYR A 72 -13.59 1.06 12.55
CA TYR A 72 -13.88 -0.21 13.22
C TYR A 72 -15.36 -0.39 13.60
N THR A 73 -16.05 0.70 13.96
CA THR A 73 -17.47 0.66 14.33
C THR A 73 -18.43 0.59 13.14
N ALA A 74 -17.91 0.67 11.90
CA ALA A 74 -18.74 0.53 10.70
C ALA A 74 -19.23 -0.90 10.53
N THR A 75 -20.40 -1.06 9.94
CA THR A 75 -21.07 -2.37 9.76
C THR A 75 -21.16 -2.81 8.30
N LYS A 76 -20.73 -1.95 7.36
CA LYS A 76 -20.77 -2.25 5.93
C LYS A 76 -19.44 -1.94 5.26
N ILE A 77 -19.06 -2.82 4.33
CA ILE A 77 -17.91 -2.64 3.40
C ILE A 77 -18.48 -2.26 2.03
N ARG A 78 -17.93 -1.18 1.43
CA ARG A 78 -18.29 -0.63 0.11
C ARG A 78 -17.41 -1.16 -1.02
N GLY A 79 -16.23 -1.68 -0.68
CA GLY A 79 -15.23 -2.21 -1.59
C GLY A 79 -13.92 -2.52 -0.89
N PHE A 80 -12.96 -2.98 -1.67
CA PHE A 80 -11.58 -3.18 -1.25
C PHE A 80 -10.71 -2.23 -2.06
N LYS A 81 -10.07 -1.31 -1.38
CA LYS A 81 -9.45 -0.13 -1.98
C LYS A 81 -7.93 -0.27 -2.00
N GLN A 82 -7.31 0.04 -3.14
CA GLN A 82 -5.90 0.40 -3.16
C GLN A 82 -5.77 1.81 -2.58
N THR A 83 -4.81 2.00 -1.69
CA THR A 83 -4.64 3.28 -0.98
C THR A 83 -3.17 3.65 -0.84
N HIS A 84 -2.92 4.96 -0.93
CA HIS A 84 -1.62 5.58 -0.70
C HIS A 84 -1.70 6.63 0.43
N GLN A 85 -2.76 6.58 1.23
CA GLN A 85 -3.02 7.58 2.27
C GLN A 85 -2.04 7.44 3.44
N PRO A 86 -1.25 8.49 3.78
CA PRO A 86 -0.42 8.50 4.98
C PRO A 86 -1.18 8.95 6.23
N SER A 87 -2.18 9.82 6.06
CA SER A 87 -3.05 10.28 7.14
C SER A 87 -4.40 10.76 6.59
N PRO A 88 -5.47 10.79 7.43
CA PRO A 88 -6.78 11.28 6.98
C PRO A 88 -6.77 12.71 6.46
N TRP A 89 -5.96 13.60 7.05
CA TRP A 89 -5.90 15.02 6.68
C TRP A 89 -5.13 15.28 5.38
N ILE A 90 -4.06 14.54 5.14
CA ILE A 90 -3.33 14.57 3.85
C ILE A 90 -4.18 13.92 2.78
N ASN A 91 -4.99 12.94 3.16
CA ASN A 91 -5.84 12.13 2.29
C ASN A 91 -5.04 11.28 1.29
N ASP A 92 -5.63 10.85 0.21
CA ASP A 92 -5.19 9.75 -0.66
C ASP A 92 -4.93 10.23 -2.09
N TYR A 93 -4.25 9.41 -2.88
CA TYR A 93 -3.99 9.67 -4.30
C TYR A 93 -3.92 8.36 -5.10
N GLY A 94 -4.32 8.41 -6.38
CA GLY A 94 -4.22 7.29 -7.30
C GLY A 94 -5.02 6.04 -6.89
N GLN A 95 -6.06 6.21 -6.09
CA GLN A 95 -6.84 5.11 -5.56
C GLN A 95 -7.91 4.61 -6.54
N PHE A 96 -8.24 3.34 -6.41
CA PHE A 96 -9.40 2.67 -7.02
C PHE A 96 -9.85 1.51 -6.12
N SER A 97 -11.04 0.96 -6.36
CA SER A 97 -11.56 -0.15 -5.55
C SER A 97 -12.17 -1.25 -6.39
N ILE A 98 -12.27 -2.44 -5.77
CA ILE A 98 -12.91 -3.62 -6.33
C ILE A 98 -13.94 -4.16 -5.34
N MET A 99 -15.12 -4.60 -5.85
CA MET A 99 -16.19 -5.16 -5.00
C MET A 99 -16.88 -6.34 -5.70
N PRO A 100 -16.89 -7.55 -5.11
CA PRO A 100 -17.68 -8.68 -5.61
C PRO A 100 -19.12 -8.55 -5.14
N MET A 101 -20.07 -9.03 -5.97
CA MET A 101 -21.51 -9.07 -5.66
C MET A 101 -22.23 -10.11 -6.46
N VAL A 102 -23.51 -10.35 -6.14
CA VAL A 102 -24.40 -11.25 -6.87
C VAL A 102 -25.76 -10.61 -7.15
N ASN A 103 -26.56 -11.25 -7.99
CA ASN A 103 -27.94 -10.96 -8.36
C ASN A 103 -28.10 -9.78 -9.31
N LYS A 104 -27.69 -8.57 -8.94
CA LYS A 104 -27.85 -7.36 -9.76
C LYS A 104 -26.59 -6.52 -9.72
N PRO A 105 -26.09 -6.06 -10.88
CA PRO A 105 -24.94 -5.17 -10.90
C PRO A 105 -25.33 -3.81 -10.32
N GLU A 106 -24.54 -3.32 -9.36
CA GLU A 106 -24.75 -2.04 -8.69
C GLU A 106 -23.43 -1.28 -8.57
N PHE A 107 -23.35 -0.10 -9.15
CA PHE A 107 -22.14 0.72 -9.11
C PHE A 107 -22.10 1.68 -7.93
N ASN A 108 -23.26 2.18 -7.49
CA ASN A 108 -23.31 3.14 -6.39
C ASN A 108 -22.75 2.52 -5.10
N GLU A 109 -21.77 3.18 -4.49
CA GLU A 109 -21.02 2.65 -3.35
C GLU A 109 -21.85 2.41 -2.09
N ASP A 110 -22.91 3.19 -1.85
CA ASP A 110 -23.83 2.98 -0.71
C ASP A 110 -24.75 1.77 -0.94
N ARG A 111 -25.25 1.60 -2.18
CA ARG A 111 -26.17 0.51 -2.53
C ARG A 111 -25.46 -0.82 -2.71
N ARG A 112 -24.19 -0.83 -3.19
CA ARG A 112 -23.39 -2.06 -3.29
C ARG A 112 -22.77 -2.49 -1.95
N ALA A 113 -22.86 -1.68 -0.90
CA ALA A 113 -22.24 -1.96 0.39
C ALA A 113 -22.84 -3.19 1.07
N SER A 114 -22.00 -4.14 1.45
CA SER A 114 -22.38 -5.37 2.14
C SER A 114 -22.17 -5.29 3.64
N TRP A 115 -23.12 -5.85 4.41
CA TRP A 115 -22.93 -6.08 5.83
C TRP A 115 -21.75 -7.04 6.08
N PHE A 116 -21.01 -6.81 7.14
CA PHE A 116 -19.96 -7.68 7.64
C PHE A 116 -19.92 -7.70 9.17
N SER A 117 -19.16 -8.63 9.72
CA SER A 117 -18.93 -8.75 11.15
C SER A 117 -17.45 -9.03 11.42
N HIS A 118 -16.89 -8.40 12.45
CA HIS A 118 -15.53 -8.69 12.91
C HIS A 118 -15.33 -10.15 13.34
N LYS A 119 -16.40 -10.91 13.64
CA LYS A 119 -16.30 -12.36 13.87
C LYS A 119 -15.97 -13.15 12.60
N GLY A 120 -16.29 -12.60 11.42
CA GLY A 120 -15.96 -13.15 10.10
C GLY A 120 -14.82 -12.41 9.41
N GLU A 121 -14.14 -11.50 10.10
CA GLU A 121 -13.03 -10.71 9.60
C GLU A 121 -11.69 -11.24 10.14
N THR A 122 -10.71 -11.34 9.27
CA THR A 122 -9.30 -11.60 9.63
C THR A 122 -8.44 -10.54 8.99
N ALA A 123 -7.72 -9.77 9.80
CA ALA A 123 -6.77 -8.76 9.36
C ALA A 123 -5.37 -9.10 9.87
N LYS A 124 -4.45 -9.37 8.95
CA LYS A 124 -3.00 -9.54 9.18
C LYS A 124 -2.27 -8.49 8.35
N ALA A 125 -1.05 -8.16 8.68
CA ALA A 125 -0.25 -7.20 7.91
C ALA A 125 -0.14 -7.54 6.41
N TYR A 126 -0.23 -8.81 6.06
CA TYR A 126 -0.01 -9.38 4.72
C TYR A 126 -1.24 -10.08 4.13
N TYR A 127 -2.36 -10.19 4.87
CA TYR A 127 -3.53 -10.96 4.48
C TYR A 127 -4.79 -10.36 5.10
N TYR A 128 -5.84 -10.31 4.31
CA TYR A 128 -7.17 -9.93 4.77
C TYR A 128 -8.21 -10.91 4.28
N LYS A 129 -9.20 -11.19 5.12
CA LYS A 129 -10.36 -12.02 4.80
C LYS A 129 -11.59 -11.47 5.46
N VAL A 130 -12.72 -11.47 4.74
CA VAL A 130 -14.03 -11.11 5.30
C VAL A 130 -15.15 -11.84 4.58
N TYR A 131 -16.23 -12.10 5.32
CA TYR A 131 -17.49 -12.58 4.77
C TYR A 131 -18.43 -11.41 4.52
N LEU A 132 -18.88 -11.27 3.28
CA LEU A 132 -19.81 -10.25 2.81
C LEU A 132 -21.25 -10.83 2.87
N ALA A 133 -21.99 -10.48 3.93
CA ALA A 133 -23.25 -11.12 4.27
C ALA A 133 -24.39 -10.82 3.28
N GLU A 134 -24.38 -9.66 2.61
CA GLU A 134 -25.38 -9.30 1.59
C GLU A 134 -25.32 -10.23 0.36
N TYR A 135 -24.13 -10.76 0.08
CA TYR A 135 -23.83 -11.46 -1.17
C TYR A 135 -23.44 -12.93 -0.97
N ASP A 136 -23.34 -13.40 0.28
CA ASP A 136 -22.81 -14.73 0.61
C ASP A 136 -21.44 -15.00 -0.04
N ILE A 137 -20.55 -13.99 -0.04
CA ILE A 137 -19.22 -14.06 -0.66
C ILE A 137 -18.15 -13.97 0.42
N VAL A 138 -17.13 -14.84 0.34
CA VAL A 138 -15.89 -14.68 1.07
C VAL A 138 -14.89 -13.97 0.17
N THR A 139 -14.35 -12.84 0.64
CA THR A 139 -13.29 -12.09 -0.04
C THR A 139 -12.01 -12.18 0.74
N GLU A 140 -10.93 -12.53 0.04
CA GLU A 140 -9.58 -12.61 0.59
C GLU A 140 -8.62 -11.83 -0.30
N MET A 141 -7.56 -11.25 0.29
CA MET A 141 -6.49 -10.58 -0.46
C MET A 141 -5.12 -10.72 0.19
N SER A 142 -4.09 -10.81 -0.63
CA SER A 142 -2.69 -10.80 -0.20
C SER A 142 -1.81 -10.04 -1.20
N PRO A 143 -1.14 -8.94 -0.78
CA PRO A 143 -0.35 -8.09 -1.66
C PRO A 143 1.11 -8.53 -1.78
N THR A 144 1.76 -8.07 -2.85
CA THR A 144 3.21 -7.87 -2.98
C THR A 144 3.54 -6.38 -2.75
N GLU A 145 4.69 -5.90 -3.22
CA GLU A 145 5.03 -4.47 -3.11
C GLU A 145 4.14 -3.59 -4.01
N ARG A 146 3.84 -4.05 -5.24
CA ARG A 146 3.14 -3.28 -6.29
C ARG A 146 1.90 -3.98 -6.83
N ALA A 147 1.69 -5.27 -6.46
CA ALA A 147 0.56 -6.05 -6.92
C ALA A 147 -0.22 -6.68 -5.75
N VAL A 148 -1.35 -7.27 -6.05
CA VAL A 148 -2.18 -8.03 -5.09
C VAL A 148 -2.91 -9.14 -5.82
N MET A 149 -3.12 -10.26 -5.15
CA MET A 149 -4.09 -11.27 -5.59
C MET A 149 -5.30 -11.24 -4.67
N PHE A 150 -6.47 -11.19 -5.28
CA PHE A 150 -7.76 -11.45 -4.62
C PHE A 150 -8.20 -12.87 -4.89
N ARG A 151 -8.90 -13.43 -3.91
CA ARG A 151 -9.63 -14.70 -4.01
C ARG A 151 -11.07 -14.47 -3.55
N PHE A 152 -12.01 -14.59 -4.47
CA PHE A 152 -13.43 -14.45 -4.21
C PHE A 152 -14.09 -15.82 -4.24
N THR A 153 -14.71 -16.25 -3.15
CA THR A 153 -15.49 -17.49 -3.09
C THR A 153 -16.95 -17.14 -3.20
N PHE A 154 -17.57 -17.51 -4.31
CA PHE A 154 -18.95 -17.17 -4.65
C PHE A 154 -19.95 -18.27 -4.22
N PRO A 155 -21.23 -17.91 -3.95
CA PRO A 155 -22.33 -18.87 -3.92
C PRO A 155 -22.66 -19.39 -5.32
N GLU A 156 -23.60 -20.31 -5.40
CA GLU A 156 -24.22 -20.67 -6.67
C GLU A 156 -25.12 -19.54 -7.16
N ASN A 157 -24.76 -18.93 -8.30
CA ASN A 157 -25.52 -17.83 -8.87
C ASN A 157 -25.21 -17.66 -10.37
N GLU A 158 -26.23 -17.47 -11.19
CA GLU A 158 -26.06 -17.18 -12.62
C GLU A 158 -25.58 -15.74 -12.86
N HIS A 159 -25.71 -14.86 -11.87
CA HIS A 159 -25.45 -13.43 -11.90
C HIS A 159 -24.46 -13.01 -10.80
N SER A 160 -23.23 -13.49 -10.90
CA SER A 160 -22.11 -13.07 -10.05
C SER A 160 -21.31 -11.99 -10.76
N TYR A 161 -20.97 -10.92 -10.04
CA TYR A 161 -20.31 -9.74 -10.61
C TYR A 161 -19.11 -9.32 -9.81
N ILE A 162 -18.20 -8.62 -10.49
CA ILE A 162 -17.15 -7.81 -9.88
C ILE A 162 -17.26 -6.39 -10.44
N VAL A 163 -17.33 -5.42 -9.53
CA VAL A 163 -17.32 -3.99 -9.83
C VAL A 163 -15.93 -3.45 -9.59
N VAL A 164 -15.38 -2.75 -10.58
CA VAL A 164 -14.16 -1.94 -10.47
C VAL A 164 -14.57 -0.48 -10.53
N ASP A 165 -14.23 0.27 -9.49
CA ASP A 165 -14.53 1.68 -9.36
C ASP A 165 -13.22 2.48 -9.45
N ALA A 166 -13.02 3.21 -10.52
CA ALA A 166 -11.79 3.98 -10.78
C ALA A 166 -11.81 5.38 -10.14
N PHE A 167 -12.85 5.68 -9.38
CA PHE A 167 -13.09 6.91 -8.62
C PHE A 167 -13.25 8.17 -9.49
N ASP A 168 -13.66 9.25 -8.84
CA ASP A 168 -13.91 10.56 -9.45
C ASP A 168 -12.64 11.39 -9.64
N LYS A 169 -12.79 12.61 -10.14
CA LYS A 169 -11.75 13.58 -10.51
C LYS A 169 -10.91 13.16 -11.72
N GLY A 170 -11.51 12.41 -12.61
CA GLY A 170 -10.91 11.94 -13.86
C GLY A 170 -10.43 10.50 -13.75
N SER A 171 -11.08 9.64 -14.53
CA SER A 171 -10.71 8.24 -14.60
C SER A 171 -11.03 7.61 -15.97
N TYR A 172 -10.47 6.45 -16.19
CA TYR A 172 -10.62 5.67 -17.41
C TYR A 172 -10.68 4.20 -17.08
N VAL A 173 -11.52 3.47 -17.80
CA VAL A 173 -11.58 2.00 -17.76
C VAL A 173 -11.76 1.43 -19.16
N LYS A 174 -11.16 0.27 -19.39
CA LYS A 174 -11.36 -0.54 -20.60
C LYS A 174 -11.43 -2.01 -20.24
N ILE A 175 -12.46 -2.70 -20.76
CA ILE A 175 -12.65 -4.14 -20.58
C ILE A 175 -12.10 -4.85 -21.81
N ASP A 176 -11.05 -5.62 -21.65
CA ASP A 176 -10.48 -6.52 -22.65
C ASP A 176 -10.97 -7.94 -22.40
N LYS A 177 -12.17 -8.23 -22.93
CA LYS A 177 -12.84 -9.52 -22.72
C LYS A 177 -12.04 -10.69 -23.29
N ALA A 178 -11.30 -10.48 -24.39
CA ALA A 178 -10.51 -11.54 -25.03
C ALA A 178 -9.39 -12.07 -24.12
N ASN A 179 -8.84 -11.18 -23.27
CA ASN A 179 -7.78 -11.49 -22.34
C ASN A 179 -8.25 -11.59 -20.87
N ASN A 180 -9.57 -11.60 -20.62
CA ASN A 180 -10.14 -11.57 -19.27
C ASN A 180 -9.54 -10.46 -18.40
N ARG A 181 -9.41 -9.25 -18.94
CA ARG A 181 -8.66 -8.16 -18.35
C ARG A 181 -9.48 -6.87 -18.28
N ILE A 182 -9.23 -6.08 -17.23
CA ILE A 182 -9.62 -4.68 -17.16
C ILE A 182 -8.35 -3.86 -17.01
N ILE A 183 -8.21 -2.79 -17.81
CA ILE A 183 -7.19 -1.76 -17.60
C ILE A 183 -7.88 -0.44 -17.31
N GLY A 184 -7.20 0.44 -16.62
CA GLY A 184 -7.72 1.75 -16.30
C GLY A 184 -6.68 2.66 -15.67
N TYR A 185 -7.09 3.90 -15.40
CA TYR A 185 -6.32 4.80 -14.55
C TYR A 185 -7.23 5.67 -13.69
N SER A 186 -6.68 6.16 -12.59
CA SER A 186 -7.25 7.20 -11.74
C SER A 186 -6.30 8.39 -11.71
N THR A 187 -6.84 9.60 -11.88
CA THR A 187 -6.10 10.86 -11.66
C THR A 187 -6.43 11.49 -10.30
N ARG A 188 -7.31 10.82 -9.51
CA ARG A 188 -7.71 11.32 -8.22
C ARG A 188 -6.50 11.54 -7.32
N ASN A 189 -6.40 12.72 -6.74
CA ASN A 189 -5.36 13.10 -5.80
C ASN A 189 -5.86 14.17 -4.82
N SER A 190 -5.10 14.40 -3.77
CA SER A 190 -5.36 15.44 -2.76
C SER A 190 -4.38 16.60 -2.86
N GLY A 191 -3.61 16.72 -3.95
CA GLY A 191 -2.59 17.72 -4.21
C GLY A 191 -1.16 17.18 -4.18
N GLY A 192 -0.18 18.04 -4.42
CA GLY A 192 1.24 17.67 -4.45
C GLY A 192 1.60 16.79 -5.64
N VAL A 193 0.98 17.01 -6.82
CA VAL A 193 1.27 16.26 -8.06
C VAL A 193 1.19 17.17 -9.28
N PRO A 194 2.02 16.91 -10.31
CA PRO A 194 1.90 17.54 -11.64
C PRO A 194 0.59 17.18 -12.35
N ALA A 195 0.20 17.98 -13.35
CA ALA A 195 -1.06 17.83 -14.09
C ALA A 195 -1.18 16.50 -14.86
N ASN A 196 -0.07 15.86 -15.21
CA ASN A 196 -0.05 14.58 -15.90
C ASN A 196 -0.11 13.34 -14.98
N PHE A 197 -0.31 13.55 -13.67
CA PHE A 197 -0.39 12.46 -12.69
C PHE A 197 -1.48 11.46 -13.05
N LYS A 198 -1.11 10.17 -13.05
CA LYS A 198 -2.02 9.03 -13.20
C LYS A 198 -1.50 7.85 -12.39
N ASN A 199 -2.42 7.08 -11.82
CA ASN A 199 -2.14 5.74 -11.37
C ASN A 199 -2.83 4.77 -12.33
N TYR A 200 -2.06 4.13 -13.20
CA TYR A 200 -2.51 3.11 -14.14
C TYR A 200 -2.69 1.79 -13.42
N PHE A 201 -3.74 1.05 -13.73
CA PHE A 201 -3.94 -0.29 -13.16
C PHE A 201 -4.31 -1.32 -14.21
N VAL A 202 -3.96 -2.55 -13.92
CA VAL A 202 -4.28 -3.75 -14.69
C VAL A 202 -4.87 -4.79 -13.76
N ILE A 203 -5.99 -5.39 -14.14
CA ILE A 203 -6.67 -6.46 -13.42
C ILE A 203 -6.88 -7.64 -14.35
N GLU A 204 -6.31 -8.79 -14.05
CA GLU A 204 -6.50 -10.04 -14.79
C GLU A 204 -7.32 -11.01 -13.97
N PHE A 205 -8.28 -11.69 -14.62
CA PHE A 205 -9.15 -12.68 -14.01
C PHE A 205 -8.87 -14.07 -14.60
N ASP A 206 -8.98 -15.09 -13.74
CA ASP A 206 -8.80 -16.49 -14.14
C ASP A 206 -10.07 -17.11 -14.76
N LYS A 207 -11.16 -16.32 -14.89
CA LYS A 207 -12.44 -16.76 -15.44
C LYS A 207 -12.93 -15.84 -16.56
N PRO A 208 -13.44 -16.41 -17.69
CA PRO A 208 -14.02 -15.63 -18.76
C PRO A 208 -15.29 -14.87 -18.35
N PHE A 209 -15.49 -13.67 -18.86
CA PHE A 209 -16.67 -12.85 -18.56
C PHE A 209 -17.87 -13.29 -19.40
N THR A 210 -19.02 -13.53 -18.72
CA THR A 210 -20.33 -13.76 -19.35
C THR A 210 -21.12 -12.47 -19.52
N TYR A 211 -20.81 -11.45 -18.70
CA TYR A 211 -21.41 -10.12 -18.74
C TYR A 211 -20.32 -9.04 -18.67
N GLN A 212 -20.60 -7.90 -19.29
CA GLN A 212 -19.79 -6.70 -19.17
C GLN A 212 -20.64 -5.44 -19.31
N ALA A 213 -20.27 -4.42 -18.55
CA ALA A 213 -20.78 -3.06 -18.68
C ALA A 213 -19.73 -2.06 -18.21
N THR A 214 -19.80 -0.84 -18.69
CA THR A 214 -19.01 0.28 -18.17
C THR A 214 -19.95 1.29 -17.53
N VAL A 215 -19.39 2.12 -16.65
CA VAL A 215 -20.12 3.22 -16.02
C VAL A 215 -19.37 4.52 -16.27
N ALA A 216 -20.11 5.57 -16.60
CA ALA A 216 -19.60 6.93 -16.70
C ALA A 216 -20.57 7.87 -15.97
N ASP A 217 -20.06 8.59 -14.97
CA ASP A 217 -20.81 9.57 -14.16
C ASP A 217 -22.18 9.02 -13.66
N SER A 218 -22.15 7.80 -13.13
CA SER A 218 -23.30 7.03 -12.62
C SER A 218 -24.24 6.45 -13.68
N ILE A 219 -23.96 6.63 -14.96
CA ILE A 219 -24.74 6.04 -16.06
C ILE A 219 -24.14 4.69 -16.44
N LEU A 220 -24.94 3.64 -16.38
CA LEU A 220 -24.56 2.29 -16.81
C LEU A 220 -24.69 2.15 -18.32
N HIS A 221 -23.63 1.70 -18.96
CA HIS A 221 -23.57 1.39 -20.40
C HIS A 221 -23.43 -0.14 -20.58
N GLU A 222 -24.57 -0.79 -20.80
CA GLU A 222 -24.62 -2.23 -21.05
C GLU A 222 -23.80 -2.61 -22.28
N ASN A 223 -23.02 -3.69 -22.17
CA ASN A 223 -22.06 -4.14 -23.19
C ASN A 223 -20.96 -3.10 -23.52
N GLY A 224 -20.84 -2.03 -22.72
CA GLY A 224 -19.76 -1.05 -22.84
C GLY A 224 -18.40 -1.72 -22.66
N THR A 225 -17.42 -1.27 -23.44
CA THR A 225 -16.05 -1.79 -23.39
C THR A 225 -15.03 -0.78 -22.87
N GLU A 226 -15.34 0.51 -22.98
CA GLU A 226 -14.39 1.59 -22.67
C GLU A 226 -15.14 2.86 -22.26
N GLN A 227 -14.64 3.56 -21.23
CA GLN A 227 -15.15 4.86 -20.79
C GLN A 227 -14.03 5.73 -20.23
N GLN A 228 -14.14 7.04 -20.51
CA GLN A 228 -13.36 8.09 -19.86
C GLN A 228 -14.32 9.21 -19.47
N ALA A 229 -14.34 9.56 -18.17
CA ALA A 229 -15.22 10.58 -17.61
C ALA A 229 -14.63 11.11 -16.30
N ASP A 230 -15.37 11.98 -15.62
CA ASP A 230 -14.97 12.38 -14.25
C ASP A 230 -14.95 11.18 -13.31
N HIS A 231 -15.97 10.30 -13.38
CA HIS A 231 -16.04 9.08 -12.60
C HIS A 231 -16.40 7.89 -13.47
N THR A 232 -15.49 6.93 -13.59
CA THR A 232 -15.71 5.72 -14.39
C THR A 232 -15.63 4.44 -13.58
N GLY A 233 -16.25 3.39 -14.10
CA GLY A 233 -16.13 2.05 -13.56
C GLY A 233 -16.40 0.98 -14.62
N ALA A 234 -16.03 -0.24 -14.26
CA ALA A 234 -16.27 -1.43 -15.04
C ALA A 234 -17.01 -2.47 -14.21
N ILE A 235 -17.97 -3.16 -14.80
CA ILE A 235 -18.68 -4.29 -14.18
C ILE A 235 -18.53 -5.49 -15.10
N ILE A 236 -17.99 -6.57 -14.56
CA ILE A 236 -17.88 -7.85 -15.27
C ILE A 236 -18.70 -8.91 -14.51
N GLY A 237 -19.21 -9.90 -15.23
CA GLY A 237 -20.04 -10.92 -14.63
C GLY A 237 -19.66 -12.34 -15.04
N PHE A 238 -20.06 -13.28 -14.20
CA PHE A 238 -19.83 -14.72 -14.32
C PHE A 238 -21.12 -15.49 -13.94
N SER A 239 -21.23 -16.74 -14.38
CA SER A 239 -22.06 -17.74 -13.72
C SER A 239 -21.19 -18.56 -12.79
N THR A 240 -21.59 -18.74 -11.55
CA THR A 240 -20.78 -19.44 -10.52
C THR A 240 -21.56 -20.61 -9.90
N ARG A 241 -20.82 -21.65 -9.53
CA ARG A 241 -21.31 -22.76 -8.71
C ARG A 241 -21.05 -22.47 -7.24
N LYS A 242 -21.71 -23.20 -6.35
CA LYS A 242 -21.48 -23.06 -4.90
C LYS A 242 -20.01 -23.32 -4.54
N GLY A 243 -19.40 -22.34 -3.90
CA GLY A 243 -18.01 -22.39 -3.48
C GLY A 243 -17.01 -22.18 -4.62
N GLU A 244 -17.46 -21.73 -5.80
CA GLU A 244 -16.55 -21.44 -6.90
C GLU A 244 -15.67 -20.24 -6.60
N ILE A 245 -14.38 -20.40 -6.88
CA ILE A 245 -13.36 -19.38 -6.65
C ILE A 245 -13.08 -18.64 -7.95
N VAL A 246 -13.04 -17.32 -7.88
CA VAL A 246 -12.53 -16.43 -8.94
C VAL A 246 -11.38 -15.64 -8.37
N HIS A 247 -10.23 -15.66 -9.05
CA HIS A 247 -9.10 -14.82 -8.69
C HIS A 247 -9.05 -13.56 -9.55
N ALA A 248 -8.66 -12.44 -8.91
CA ALA A 248 -8.24 -11.24 -9.58
C ALA A 248 -6.78 -10.93 -9.22
N ARG A 249 -5.93 -10.80 -10.24
CA ARG A 249 -4.53 -10.41 -10.13
C ARG A 249 -4.44 -8.95 -10.55
N ILE A 250 -4.00 -8.09 -9.64
CA ILE A 250 -4.05 -6.63 -9.82
C ILE A 250 -2.66 -6.07 -9.61
N ALA A 251 -2.25 -5.15 -10.48
CA ALA A 251 -1.09 -4.30 -10.25
C ALA A 251 -1.36 -2.88 -10.74
N SER A 252 -0.62 -1.94 -10.20
CA SER A 252 -0.68 -0.55 -10.64
C SER A 252 0.71 0.03 -10.88
N SER A 253 0.74 1.19 -11.55
CA SER A 253 1.96 1.93 -11.88
C SER A 253 1.64 3.41 -12.00
N PHE A 254 2.53 4.26 -11.50
CA PHE A 254 2.47 5.70 -11.76
C PHE A 254 3.11 6.08 -13.10
N ILE A 255 3.72 5.14 -13.81
CA ILE A 255 4.47 5.35 -15.05
C ILE A 255 3.61 5.06 -16.28
N SER A 256 3.09 3.82 -16.42
CA SER A 256 2.35 3.40 -17.61
C SER A 256 1.62 2.05 -17.40
N TYR A 257 0.78 1.68 -18.38
CA TYR A 257 0.18 0.34 -18.43
C TYR A 257 1.23 -0.77 -18.60
N ASP A 258 2.25 -0.55 -19.43
CA ASP A 258 3.32 -1.53 -19.64
C ASP A 258 4.10 -1.78 -18.36
N GLN A 259 4.34 -0.72 -17.58
CA GLN A 259 4.97 -0.85 -16.28
C GLN A 259 4.04 -1.54 -15.26
N ALA A 260 2.73 -1.27 -15.28
CA ALA A 260 1.77 -2.01 -14.45
C ALA A 260 1.77 -3.52 -14.78
N MET A 261 1.90 -3.87 -16.06
CA MET A 261 2.06 -5.26 -16.51
C MET A 261 3.40 -5.89 -16.03
N LEU A 262 4.47 -5.10 -15.93
CA LEU A 262 5.72 -5.57 -15.32
C LEU A 262 5.55 -5.80 -13.82
N ASN A 263 4.89 -4.87 -13.12
CA ASN A 263 4.61 -4.98 -11.70
C ASN A 263 3.72 -6.20 -11.39
N LEU A 264 2.79 -6.56 -12.30
CA LEU A 264 1.94 -7.74 -12.15
C LEU A 264 2.77 -9.05 -12.09
N LYS A 265 3.95 -9.07 -12.68
CA LYS A 265 4.87 -10.22 -12.63
C LYS A 265 5.42 -10.51 -11.23
N GLU A 266 5.30 -9.58 -10.27
CA GLU A 266 5.62 -9.84 -8.87
C GLU A 266 4.81 -11.01 -8.28
N LEU A 267 3.60 -11.25 -8.80
CA LEU A 267 2.77 -12.38 -8.39
C LEU A 267 3.29 -13.73 -8.93
N GLY A 268 4.12 -13.73 -9.97
CA GLY A 268 4.68 -14.95 -10.57
C GLY A 268 3.59 -15.97 -10.93
N ASN A 269 3.92 -17.24 -10.73
CA ASN A 269 2.99 -18.36 -10.82
C ASN A 269 2.55 -18.86 -9.44
N ASP A 270 2.65 -18.02 -8.41
CA ASP A 270 2.31 -18.40 -7.05
C ASP A 270 0.80 -18.66 -6.91
N SER A 271 0.46 -19.68 -6.12
CA SER A 271 -0.89 -19.80 -5.60
C SER A 271 -1.19 -18.69 -4.61
N PHE A 272 -2.46 -18.42 -4.36
CA PHE A 272 -2.87 -17.47 -3.35
C PHE A 272 -2.26 -17.75 -1.96
N ASP A 273 -2.27 -19.02 -1.54
CA ASP A 273 -1.73 -19.43 -0.24
C ASP A 273 -0.19 -19.29 -0.18
N THR A 274 0.51 -19.51 -1.31
CA THR A 274 1.94 -19.23 -1.42
C THR A 274 2.24 -17.74 -1.25
N LEU A 275 1.41 -16.86 -1.83
CA LEU A 275 1.56 -15.40 -1.64
C LEU A 275 1.33 -14.97 -0.19
N VAL A 276 0.33 -15.55 0.47
CA VAL A 276 0.07 -15.33 1.90
C VAL A 276 1.31 -15.72 2.72
N GLN A 277 1.90 -16.89 2.46
CA GLN A 277 3.11 -17.33 3.17
C GLN A 277 4.30 -16.42 2.91
N LYS A 278 4.56 -16.04 1.66
CA LYS A 278 5.61 -15.05 1.31
C LYS A 278 5.40 -13.70 2.01
N GLY A 279 4.12 -13.30 2.20
CA GLY A 279 3.77 -12.09 2.95
C GLY A 279 4.12 -12.19 4.43
N ARG A 280 3.78 -13.32 5.03
CA ARG A 280 4.13 -13.65 6.42
C ARG A 280 5.62 -13.63 6.63
N ASP A 281 6.38 -14.29 5.75
CA ASP A 281 7.84 -14.39 5.82
C ASP A 281 8.50 -13.00 5.68
N ALA A 282 8.01 -12.17 4.75
CA ALA A 282 8.52 -10.81 4.57
C ALA A 282 8.35 -9.94 5.83
N TRP A 283 7.19 -10.02 6.48
CA TRP A 283 6.96 -9.33 7.74
C TRP A 283 7.79 -9.91 8.89
N ASN A 284 7.87 -11.23 9.03
CA ASN A 284 8.68 -11.87 10.06
C ASN A 284 10.16 -11.52 9.93
N ASN A 285 10.68 -11.39 8.70
CA ASN A 285 12.06 -11.00 8.45
C ASN A 285 12.38 -9.59 8.98
N VAL A 286 11.47 -8.64 8.87
CA VAL A 286 11.70 -7.27 9.36
C VAL A 286 11.32 -7.11 10.84
N LEU A 287 10.23 -7.70 11.29
CA LEU A 287 9.80 -7.62 12.70
C LEU A 287 10.76 -8.37 13.63
N GLY A 288 11.28 -9.51 13.18
CA GLY A 288 12.22 -10.33 13.94
C GLY A 288 13.63 -9.74 14.11
N ARG A 289 13.91 -8.56 13.55
CA ARG A 289 15.15 -7.83 13.86
C ARG A 289 15.19 -7.29 15.29
N ILE A 290 14.03 -7.18 15.93
CA ILE A 290 13.93 -6.79 17.34
C ILE A 290 13.14 -7.88 18.06
N GLU A 291 13.83 -8.67 18.87
CA GLU A 291 13.21 -9.68 19.71
C GLU A 291 12.96 -9.10 21.12
N VAL A 292 11.73 -9.27 21.62
CA VAL A 292 11.33 -8.85 22.96
C VAL A 292 11.02 -10.07 23.79
N GLU A 293 11.48 -10.07 25.05
CA GLU A 293 11.24 -11.15 26.02
C GLU A 293 10.70 -10.58 27.34
N GLY A 294 10.06 -11.44 28.15
CA GLY A 294 9.60 -11.10 29.49
C GLY A 294 8.27 -10.35 29.56
N GLY A 295 7.60 -10.12 28.43
CA GLY A 295 6.29 -9.47 28.38
C GLY A 295 5.11 -10.45 28.43
N ASN A 296 3.90 -9.94 28.71
CA ASN A 296 2.65 -10.66 28.47
C ASN A 296 2.18 -10.50 27.00
N LEU A 297 1.12 -11.21 26.62
CA LEU A 297 0.61 -11.22 25.25
C LEU A 297 0.21 -9.82 24.75
N ASP A 298 -0.38 -8.97 25.60
CA ASP A 298 -0.82 -7.63 25.20
C ASP A 298 0.36 -6.68 24.99
N GLN A 299 1.44 -6.85 25.76
CA GLN A 299 2.69 -6.13 25.55
C GLN A 299 3.35 -6.52 24.23
N TYR A 300 3.39 -7.82 23.89
CA TYR A 300 3.88 -8.28 22.58
C TYR A 300 3.04 -7.71 21.42
N ARG A 301 1.71 -7.77 21.53
CA ARG A 301 0.81 -7.20 20.52
C ARG A 301 1.00 -5.70 20.35
N THR A 302 1.13 -4.97 21.45
CA THR A 302 1.40 -3.53 21.41
C THR A 302 2.72 -3.24 20.71
N PHE A 303 3.80 -3.90 21.13
CA PHE A 303 5.13 -3.68 20.58
C PHE A 303 5.18 -3.98 19.08
N TYR A 304 4.76 -5.18 18.66
CA TYR A 304 4.85 -5.58 17.26
C TYR A 304 3.83 -4.86 16.36
N SER A 305 2.68 -4.43 16.88
CA SER A 305 1.75 -3.58 16.13
C SER A 305 2.30 -2.17 15.93
N CYS A 306 2.99 -1.59 16.93
CA CYS A 306 3.68 -0.31 16.77
C CYS A 306 4.88 -0.44 15.82
N LEU A 307 5.68 -1.50 15.93
CA LEU A 307 6.80 -1.74 15.01
C LEU A 307 6.30 -1.91 13.57
N TYR A 308 5.22 -2.69 13.36
CA TYR A 308 4.57 -2.79 12.05
C TYR A 308 4.20 -1.42 11.47
N ARG A 309 3.56 -0.53 12.27
CA ARG A 309 3.22 0.82 11.84
C ARG A 309 4.45 1.64 11.44
N SER A 310 5.55 1.48 12.17
CA SER A 310 6.82 2.17 11.87
C SER A 310 7.48 1.69 10.57
N LEU A 311 7.10 0.52 10.04
CA LEU A 311 7.67 -0.08 8.83
C LEU A 311 6.76 0.03 7.60
N LEU A 312 5.68 0.82 7.71
CA LEU A 312 4.80 1.14 6.57
C LEU A 312 5.31 2.34 5.77
N PHE A 313 5.85 3.36 6.45
CA PHE A 313 6.28 4.63 5.86
C PHE A 313 7.74 4.97 6.24
N PRO A 314 8.46 5.76 5.40
CA PRO A 314 8.09 6.23 4.07
C PRO A 314 7.80 5.09 3.11
N ARG A 315 6.87 5.30 2.19
CA ARG A 315 6.45 4.31 1.21
C ARG A 315 7.36 4.37 -0.03
N LYS A 316 7.66 3.21 -0.63
CA LYS A 316 8.28 3.14 -1.96
C LYS A 316 7.41 3.87 -2.98
N PHE A 317 8.02 4.70 -3.79
CA PHE A 317 7.38 5.39 -4.91
C PHE A 317 8.18 5.20 -6.19
N TYR A 318 8.90 4.09 -6.25
CA TYR A 318 9.65 3.65 -7.42
C TYR A 318 9.21 2.26 -7.87
N GLU A 319 9.48 1.97 -9.11
CA GLU A 319 9.11 0.73 -9.77
C GLU A 319 10.39 0.08 -10.34
N ILE A 320 10.30 -1.15 -10.79
CA ILE A 320 11.43 -1.85 -11.40
C ILE A 320 11.16 -2.01 -12.88
N ASN A 321 12.02 -1.45 -13.72
CA ASN A 321 11.89 -1.52 -15.16
C ASN A 321 12.23 -2.93 -15.72
N ALA A 322 12.09 -3.12 -17.02
CA ALA A 322 12.37 -4.40 -17.68
C ALA A 322 13.84 -4.85 -17.57
N GLN A 323 14.76 -3.93 -17.27
CA GLN A 323 16.18 -4.18 -17.05
C GLN A 323 16.52 -4.47 -15.59
N GLY A 324 15.52 -4.51 -14.69
CA GLY A 324 15.71 -4.75 -13.27
C GLY A 324 16.23 -3.53 -12.49
N GLN A 325 16.11 -2.33 -13.05
CA GLN A 325 16.61 -1.10 -12.43
C GLN A 325 15.46 -0.29 -11.82
N PRO A 326 15.69 0.43 -10.69
CA PRO A 326 14.72 1.34 -10.13
C PRO A 326 14.49 2.53 -11.05
N VAL A 327 13.20 2.82 -11.28
CA VAL A 327 12.70 3.98 -12.03
C VAL A 327 11.46 4.52 -11.32
N HIS A 328 11.17 5.80 -11.46
CA HIS A 328 9.99 6.38 -10.83
C HIS A 328 9.36 7.47 -11.71
N TYR A 329 8.06 7.66 -11.53
CA TYR A 329 7.39 8.89 -11.91
C TYR A 329 7.74 9.96 -10.88
N SER A 330 8.29 11.08 -11.31
CA SER A 330 8.59 12.19 -10.43
C SER A 330 7.30 12.90 -10.01
N PRO A 331 6.93 12.89 -8.71
CA PRO A 331 5.78 13.64 -8.24
C PRO A 331 6.03 15.15 -8.17
N TYR A 332 7.22 15.59 -8.58
CA TYR A 332 7.65 16.99 -8.55
C TYR A 332 7.59 17.66 -9.93
N ASN A 333 8.08 16.98 -10.97
CA ASN A 333 8.15 17.53 -12.33
C ASN A 333 7.35 16.73 -13.38
N GLY A 334 6.82 15.56 -13.03
CA GLY A 334 5.99 14.71 -13.89
C GLY A 334 6.76 13.89 -14.92
N GLU A 335 8.09 13.82 -14.83
CA GLU A 335 8.94 13.01 -15.71
C GLU A 335 9.10 11.59 -15.15
N VAL A 336 9.51 10.65 -16.02
CA VAL A 336 9.93 9.31 -15.61
C VAL A 336 11.44 9.27 -15.56
N LEU A 337 11.97 9.06 -14.37
CA LEU A 337 13.40 9.22 -14.08
C LEU A 337 13.99 7.95 -13.43
N PRO A 338 15.29 7.70 -13.58
CA PRO A 338 15.96 6.56 -12.94
C PRO A 338 16.17 6.81 -11.44
N GLY A 339 16.27 5.72 -10.67
CA GLY A 339 16.63 5.74 -9.26
C GLY A 339 15.47 5.57 -8.30
N TYR A 340 15.80 5.59 -7.02
CA TYR A 340 14.84 5.43 -5.93
C TYR A 340 14.01 6.70 -5.72
N MET A 341 12.77 6.51 -5.31
CA MET A 341 11.88 7.55 -4.82
C MET A 341 11.06 6.98 -3.65
N TYR A 342 10.92 7.76 -2.59
CA TYR A 342 10.10 7.45 -1.43
C TYR A 342 9.22 8.63 -1.08
N THR A 343 8.04 8.37 -0.54
CA THR A 343 7.06 9.40 -0.21
C THR A 343 6.23 9.05 1.02
N ASP A 344 5.19 9.82 1.29
CA ASP A 344 4.23 9.64 2.38
C ASP A 344 4.90 9.72 3.76
N THR A 345 5.62 10.82 4.00
CA THR A 345 6.19 11.11 5.31
C THR A 345 6.22 12.60 5.61
N GLY A 346 5.99 12.93 6.88
CA GLY A 346 6.24 14.24 7.47
C GLY A 346 7.52 14.18 8.31
N PHE A 347 8.51 14.98 7.97
CA PHE A 347 9.82 14.91 8.61
C PHE A 347 9.81 15.44 10.04
N TRP A 348 8.96 16.44 10.34
CA TRP A 348 8.76 16.92 11.71
C TRP A 348 8.26 15.81 12.65
N ASP A 349 7.41 14.92 12.16
CA ASP A 349 6.87 13.80 12.93
C ASP A 349 7.91 12.68 13.13
N THR A 350 8.82 12.48 12.15
CA THR A 350 9.59 11.24 12.01
C THR A 350 11.08 11.39 12.34
N PHE A 351 11.65 12.61 12.33
CA PHE A 351 13.10 12.78 12.51
C PHE A 351 13.61 12.38 13.89
N ARG A 352 12.78 12.48 14.93
CA ARG A 352 13.21 12.22 16.31
C ARG A 352 13.38 10.73 16.62
N CYS A 353 12.53 9.86 16.07
CA CYS A 353 12.47 8.45 16.45
C CYS A 353 12.51 7.51 15.24
N LEU A 354 11.67 7.71 14.22
CA LEU A 354 11.57 6.76 13.11
C LEU A 354 12.89 6.68 12.32
N PHE A 355 13.44 7.79 11.85
CA PHE A 355 14.67 7.77 11.07
C PHE A 355 15.89 7.30 11.88
N PRO A 356 16.07 7.68 13.17
CA PRO A 356 17.06 7.04 14.03
C PRO A 356 16.91 5.53 14.17
N LEU A 357 15.67 5.01 14.28
CA LEU A 357 15.40 3.58 14.25
C LEU A 357 15.79 2.94 12.92
N LEU A 358 15.46 3.58 11.79
CA LEU A 358 15.84 3.10 10.44
C LEU A 358 17.36 3.07 10.27
N ASN A 359 18.08 4.08 10.75
CA ASN A 359 19.55 4.10 10.74
C ASN A 359 20.15 2.90 11.49
N LEU A 360 19.56 2.54 12.62
CA LEU A 360 20.06 1.47 13.48
C LEU A 360 19.68 0.08 12.95
N MET A 361 18.41 -0.12 12.63
CA MET A 361 17.84 -1.45 12.39
C MET A 361 17.66 -1.79 10.92
N TYR A 362 17.53 -0.77 10.04
CA TYR A 362 17.21 -0.95 8.62
C TYR A 362 18.07 -0.05 7.72
N PRO A 363 19.40 -0.03 7.89
CA PRO A 363 20.28 0.94 7.21
C PRO A 363 20.25 0.83 5.68
N SER A 364 20.06 -0.37 5.12
CA SER A 364 19.94 -0.54 3.67
C SER A 364 18.66 0.09 3.10
N THR A 365 17.53 -0.08 3.77
CA THR A 365 16.28 0.59 3.37
C THR A 365 16.41 2.10 3.54
N ASN A 366 17.04 2.55 4.64
CA ASN A 366 17.23 3.98 4.84
C ASN A 366 18.20 4.58 3.81
N LEU A 367 19.18 3.84 3.32
CA LEU A 367 20.04 4.29 2.21
C LEU A 367 19.21 4.57 0.94
N GLU A 368 18.30 3.67 0.57
CA GLU A 368 17.40 3.89 -0.57
C GLU A 368 16.52 5.15 -0.36
N ILE A 369 16.04 5.38 0.86
CA ILE A 369 15.25 6.58 1.21
C ILE A 369 16.12 7.85 1.06
N GLN A 370 17.36 7.83 1.52
CA GLN A 370 18.28 8.96 1.41
C GLN A 370 18.63 9.28 -0.06
N GLU A 371 18.87 8.25 -0.89
CA GLU A 371 19.04 8.39 -2.34
C GLU A 371 17.78 8.98 -3.00
N GLY A 372 16.60 8.55 -2.55
CA GLY A 372 15.32 9.13 -2.99
C GLY A 372 15.16 10.60 -2.63
N LEU A 373 15.65 11.03 -1.47
CA LEU A 373 15.66 12.45 -1.08
C LEU A 373 16.61 13.28 -1.96
N ILE A 374 17.77 12.73 -2.33
CA ILE A 374 18.67 13.39 -3.30
C ILE A 374 17.96 13.57 -4.65
N ASN A 375 17.25 12.54 -5.13
CA ASN A 375 16.46 12.66 -6.35
C ASN A 375 15.36 13.73 -6.21
N THR A 376 14.68 13.77 -5.06
CA THR A 376 13.71 14.84 -4.77
C THR A 376 14.31 16.23 -4.91
N TYR A 377 15.49 16.46 -4.35
CA TYR A 377 16.17 17.75 -4.49
C TYR A 377 16.54 18.06 -5.95
N LYS A 378 17.11 17.10 -6.68
CA LYS A 378 17.44 17.26 -8.11
C LYS A 378 16.24 17.60 -8.97
N GLU A 379 15.07 17.09 -8.62
CA GLU A 379 13.83 17.19 -9.40
C GLU A 379 12.98 18.42 -9.04
N SER A 380 13.05 18.88 -7.79
CA SER A 380 12.24 20.00 -7.28
C SER A 380 13.03 21.22 -6.83
N GLY A 381 14.33 21.07 -6.62
CA GLY A 381 15.18 22.11 -6.03
C GLY A 381 15.12 22.19 -4.50
N PHE A 382 14.31 21.38 -3.82
CA PHE A 382 14.14 21.42 -2.37
C PHE A 382 13.98 20.02 -1.76
N PHE A 383 14.48 19.83 -0.54
CA PHE A 383 14.06 18.73 0.30
C PHE A 383 12.68 19.02 0.90
N PRO A 384 11.78 18.01 0.99
CA PRO A 384 10.43 18.23 1.50
C PRO A 384 10.40 18.30 3.03
N GLU A 385 9.43 19.05 3.58
CA GLU A 385 9.03 18.92 4.99
C GLU A 385 7.88 17.91 5.15
N TRP A 386 7.02 17.84 4.16
CA TRP A 386 6.02 16.79 3.97
C TRP A 386 5.96 16.38 2.50
N ALA A 387 5.98 15.08 2.23
CA ALA A 387 5.78 14.53 0.88
C ALA A 387 4.56 13.61 0.86
N SER A 388 3.65 13.80 -0.14
CA SER A 388 2.52 12.89 -0.40
C SER A 388 1.77 13.25 -1.70
N PRO A 389 2.11 12.67 -2.88
CA PRO A 389 3.42 12.08 -3.14
C PRO A 389 4.53 13.13 -3.32
N GLY A 390 4.27 14.33 -3.83
CA GLY A 390 5.19 15.46 -3.89
C GLY A 390 5.09 16.38 -2.68
N HIS A 391 5.62 17.58 -2.79
CA HIS A 391 5.61 18.56 -1.69
C HIS A 391 4.20 18.89 -1.20
N ARG A 392 4.06 18.95 0.13
CA ARG A 392 2.81 19.36 0.79
C ARG A 392 3.08 20.56 1.71
N GLY A 393 2.27 21.61 1.56
CA GLY A 393 2.37 22.83 2.35
C GLY A 393 1.80 22.69 3.76
N CYS A 394 2.38 21.84 4.57
CA CYS A 394 1.98 21.64 5.96
C CYS A 394 3.19 21.32 6.83
N MET A 395 3.05 21.50 8.14
CA MET A 395 4.09 21.37 9.15
C MET A 395 5.16 22.46 9.08
N VAL A 396 6.15 22.40 9.93
CA VAL A 396 7.14 23.46 10.14
C VAL A 396 8.55 22.90 10.26
N GLY A 397 9.53 23.73 10.02
CA GLY A 397 10.96 23.46 10.22
C GLY A 397 11.66 23.00 8.96
N ASN A 398 12.95 22.61 9.13
CA ASN A 398 13.81 22.02 8.10
C ASN A 398 14.31 20.66 8.61
N ASN A 399 13.35 19.76 8.90
CA ASN A 399 13.62 18.51 9.60
C ASN A 399 14.16 17.43 8.66
N SER A 400 13.92 17.54 7.36
CA SER A 400 14.54 16.69 6.34
C SER A 400 16.08 16.84 6.37
N ALA A 401 16.60 18.06 6.57
CA ALA A 401 18.02 18.29 6.75
C ALA A 401 18.58 17.54 7.98
N SER A 402 17.84 17.50 9.09
CA SER A 402 18.24 16.74 10.29
C SER A 402 18.30 15.24 10.01
N VAL A 403 17.32 14.70 9.25
CA VAL A 403 17.29 13.29 8.84
C VAL A 403 18.48 12.93 7.97
N LEU A 404 18.81 13.77 7.00
CA LEU A 404 19.94 13.58 6.10
C LEU A 404 21.29 13.62 6.85
N ALA A 405 21.47 14.61 7.71
CA ALA A 405 22.71 14.78 8.50
C ALA A 405 22.88 13.62 9.51
N ASP A 406 21.83 13.20 10.19
CA ASP A 406 21.86 12.08 11.14
C ASP A 406 22.23 10.76 10.46
N ALA A 407 21.62 10.48 9.29
CA ALA A 407 21.91 9.30 8.50
C ALA A 407 23.39 9.27 8.07
N TYR A 408 23.91 10.38 7.53
CA TYR A 408 25.28 10.49 7.09
C TYR A 408 26.28 10.27 8.25
N LEU A 409 26.05 10.92 9.40
CA LEU A 409 26.91 10.80 10.58
C LEU A 409 26.89 9.38 11.17
N LYS A 410 25.81 8.65 11.01
CA LYS A 410 25.67 7.25 11.44
C LYS A 410 26.15 6.23 10.40
N GLY A 411 26.75 6.69 9.31
CA GLY A 411 27.37 5.82 8.31
C GLY A 411 26.43 5.34 7.20
N VAL A 412 25.19 5.81 7.12
CA VAL A 412 24.28 5.63 5.97
C VAL A 412 24.69 6.67 4.91
N LYS A 413 25.67 6.29 4.07
CA LYS A 413 26.31 7.23 3.15
C LYS A 413 25.70 7.09 1.76
N VAL A 414 25.08 8.15 1.31
CA VAL A 414 24.61 8.31 -0.08
C VAL A 414 25.79 8.42 -1.06
N THR A 415 25.51 8.15 -2.32
CA THR A 415 26.53 8.24 -3.39
C THR A 415 26.90 9.68 -3.73
N ASP A 416 25.97 10.63 -3.60
CA ASP A 416 26.10 12.03 -3.99
C ASP A 416 25.95 12.95 -2.76
N VAL A 417 26.99 12.97 -1.93
CA VAL A 417 27.05 13.79 -0.70
C VAL A 417 27.09 15.29 -0.99
N GLU A 418 27.69 15.69 -2.12
CA GLU A 418 27.79 17.10 -2.52
C GLU A 418 26.39 17.67 -2.77
N THR A 419 25.58 17.00 -3.59
CA THR A 419 24.18 17.39 -3.83
C THR A 419 23.35 17.39 -2.54
N LEU A 420 23.59 16.44 -1.62
CA LEU A 420 22.93 16.43 -0.31
C LEU A 420 23.24 17.72 0.47
N TYR A 421 24.54 18.10 0.54
CA TYR A 421 24.98 19.28 1.27
C TYR A 421 24.46 20.57 0.63
N GLU A 422 24.55 20.68 -0.70
CA GLU A 422 24.01 21.82 -1.46
C GLU A 422 22.51 21.99 -1.21
N GLY A 423 21.73 20.91 -1.23
CA GLY A 423 20.29 20.96 -0.99
C GLY A 423 19.93 21.41 0.43
N ILE A 424 20.71 21.00 1.44
CA ILE A 424 20.54 21.48 2.82
C ILE A 424 20.80 23.00 2.88
N LEU A 425 21.90 23.48 2.30
CA LEU A 425 22.23 24.91 2.27
C LEU A 425 21.15 25.70 1.52
N HIS A 426 20.75 25.23 0.33
CA HIS A 426 19.71 25.89 -0.45
C HIS A 426 18.39 26.03 0.35
N GLY A 427 17.98 25.00 1.09
CA GLY A 427 16.81 25.06 1.96
C GLY A 427 16.90 26.04 3.12
N THR A 428 18.13 26.44 3.54
CA THR A 428 18.33 27.49 4.56
C THR A 428 18.36 28.90 4.00
N GLU A 429 18.61 29.06 2.70
CA GLU A 429 18.79 30.36 2.04
C GLU A 429 17.60 30.77 1.17
N SER A 430 16.86 29.79 0.65
CA SER A 430 15.81 30.01 -0.34
C SER A 430 14.44 29.61 0.17
N VAL A 431 13.41 30.32 -0.29
CA VAL A 431 11.99 30.03 -0.05
C VAL A 431 11.46 29.25 -1.25
N HIS A 432 10.74 28.16 -0.97
CA HIS A 432 10.08 27.43 -2.06
C HIS A 432 8.99 28.31 -2.70
N PRO A 433 8.93 28.44 -4.04
CA PRO A 433 8.04 29.40 -4.70
C PRO A 433 6.56 29.09 -4.51
N GLU A 434 6.18 27.82 -4.34
CA GLU A 434 4.77 27.38 -4.31
C GLU A 434 4.35 26.74 -2.98
N VAL A 435 5.30 26.24 -2.19
CA VAL A 435 5.00 25.45 -0.99
C VAL A 435 5.47 26.15 0.26
N SER A 436 4.52 26.72 0.99
CA SER A 436 4.76 27.62 2.12
C SER A 436 5.53 27.01 3.30
N SER A 437 5.62 25.70 3.43
CA SER A 437 6.34 25.01 4.53
C SER A 437 7.71 24.46 4.13
N THR A 438 8.16 24.75 2.92
CA THR A 438 9.42 24.22 2.37
C THR A 438 10.44 25.35 2.15
N GLY A 439 11.70 25.10 2.52
CA GLY A 439 12.77 26.09 2.46
C GLY A 439 12.75 27.07 3.64
N ARG A 440 13.40 28.21 3.45
CA ARG A 440 13.54 29.27 4.47
C ARG A 440 12.22 29.99 4.70
N GLN A 441 11.61 29.80 5.88
CA GLN A 441 10.33 30.40 6.23
C GLN A 441 10.44 31.31 7.45
N GLY A 442 9.79 32.48 7.36
CA GLY A 442 9.65 33.39 8.49
C GLY A 442 10.96 34.02 8.98
N TYR A 443 12.09 33.72 8.35
CA TYR A 443 13.40 34.20 8.75
C TYR A 443 13.53 35.72 8.65
N GLU A 444 12.79 36.31 7.73
CA GLU A 444 12.74 37.76 7.52
C GLU A 444 12.07 38.52 8.67
N TYR A 445 11.30 37.81 9.49
CA TYR A 445 10.57 38.37 10.63
C TYR A 445 11.27 38.18 11.98
N TYR A 446 12.28 37.32 12.05
CA TYR A 446 12.90 36.86 13.31
C TYR A 446 14.43 37.07 13.35
N ASN A 447 14.98 37.82 12.44
CA ASN A 447 16.41 38.17 12.44
C ASN A 447 16.79 39.08 13.60
#